data_b7480bcec6ba9ef6e6339604ededa480
#
_entry.id   b7480bcec6ba9ef6e6339604ededa480
#
_cell.length_a   1.000
_cell.length_b   1.000
_cell.length_c   1.000
_cell.angle_alpha   90.00
_cell.angle_beta   90.00
_cell.angle_gamma   90.00
#
_symmetry.space_group_name_H-M   'P 1'
#
loop_
_entity.id
_entity.type
_entity.pdbx_description
1 polymer ?
#
loop_
_entity_poly.entity_id
_entity_poly.type
_entity_poly.pdbx_seq_one_letter_code
_entity_poly.pdbx_strand_id
1 'polypeptide(L)'
;MLKKNSAQNIVILGAGISGLSVSYFLKKFKIKNIIIEKQNKCGGLLKSFKIKQYVFDHFIHISHAKNRIAKNFFKASAKNFLINPRPNNLYKNLWIDHSPQFHLFPLNLIEKIKI
;
A
#
# COMPACT_ATOMS: atom_id res chain seq x y z
N MET A 1 9.87 -32.13 -4.95
CA MET A 1 10.61 -32.31 -3.69
C MET A 1 11.87 -31.48 -3.74
N LEU A 2 11.88 -30.28 -3.14
CA LEU A 2 13.07 -29.42 -3.10
C LEU A 2 14.07 -30.04 -2.12
N LYS A 3 15.24 -30.42 -2.62
CA LYS A 3 16.34 -30.96 -1.81
C LYS A 3 16.69 -29.98 -0.68
N LYS A 4 16.65 -30.48 0.54
CA LYS A 4 17.10 -29.83 1.77
C LYS A 4 18.63 -29.78 1.76
N ASN A 5 19.22 -28.87 0.99
CA ASN A 5 20.67 -28.70 0.97
C ASN A 5 21.03 -27.23 1.10
N SER A 6 21.90 -27.00 2.10
CA SER A 6 22.61 -25.77 2.45
C SER A 6 21.74 -24.61 2.91
N ALA A 7 22.15 -23.99 3.98
CA ALA A 7 21.59 -22.76 4.51
C ALA A 7 21.79 -21.60 3.52
N GLN A 8 20.99 -21.59 2.46
CA GLN A 8 20.91 -20.43 1.58
C GLN A 8 20.26 -19.31 2.41
N ASN A 9 21.06 -18.35 2.82
CA ASN A 9 20.56 -17.13 3.41
C ASN A 9 19.92 -16.30 2.29
N ILE A 10 18.60 -16.27 2.24
CA ILE A 10 17.88 -15.42 1.32
C ILE A 10 18.00 -13.98 1.81
N VAL A 11 18.48 -13.10 0.94
CA VAL A 11 18.55 -11.67 1.20
C VAL A 11 17.41 -10.99 0.47
N ILE A 12 16.61 -10.21 1.18
CA ILE A 12 15.50 -9.43 0.66
C ILE A 12 15.91 -7.97 0.69
N LEU A 13 15.88 -7.30 -0.44
CA LEU A 13 16.19 -5.88 -0.54
C LEU A 13 14.90 -5.06 -0.42
N GLY A 14 14.82 -4.25 0.63
CA GLY A 14 13.71 -3.38 0.95
C GLY A 14 12.70 -3.98 1.93
N ALA A 15 12.38 -3.21 2.97
CA ALA A 15 11.38 -3.55 3.99
C ALA A 15 10.04 -2.84 3.75
N GLY A 16 9.62 -2.71 2.50
CA GLY A 16 8.25 -2.36 2.13
C GLY A 16 7.32 -3.56 2.30
N ILE A 17 6.04 -3.38 1.98
CA ILE A 17 5.01 -4.44 2.15
C ILE A 17 5.38 -5.73 1.43
N SER A 18 5.95 -5.64 0.23
CA SER A 18 6.35 -6.82 -0.55
C SER A 18 7.48 -7.60 0.13
N GLY A 19 8.56 -6.91 0.52
CA GLY A 19 9.70 -7.55 1.19
C GLY A 19 9.32 -8.16 2.56
N LEU A 20 8.52 -7.45 3.34
CA LEU A 20 7.99 -7.94 4.60
C LEU A 20 7.08 -9.16 4.42
N SER A 21 6.23 -9.16 3.39
CA SER A 21 5.36 -10.29 3.08
C SER A 21 6.16 -11.52 2.66
N VAL A 22 7.16 -11.35 1.80
CA VAL A 22 8.06 -12.45 1.40
C VAL A 22 8.76 -13.04 2.61
N SER A 23 9.35 -12.20 3.48
CA SER A 23 10.01 -12.65 4.70
C SER A 23 9.05 -13.41 5.63
N TYR A 24 7.83 -12.92 5.78
CA TYR A 24 6.80 -13.58 6.58
C TYR A 24 6.49 -15.00 6.07
N PHE A 25 6.30 -15.17 4.77
CA PHE A 25 6.03 -16.47 4.19
C PHE A 25 7.25 -17.40 4.25
N LEU A 26 8.45 -16.90 3.97
CA LEU A 26 9.69 -17.69 4.13
C LEU A 26 9.84 -18.22 5.56
N LYS A 27 9.53 -17.38 6.55
CA LYS A 27 9.55 -17.78 7.96
C LYS A 27 8.55 -18.90 8.27
N LYS A 28 7.34 -18.86 7.65
CA LYS A 28 6.36 -19.96 7.77
C LYS A 28 6.91 -21.28 7.23
N PHE A 29 7.72 -21.24 6.18
CA PHE A 29 8.40 -22.40 5.62
C PHE A 29 9.72 -22.74 6.31
N LYS A 30 10.02 -22.09 7.44
CA LYS A 30 11.28 -22.25 8.21
C LYS A 30 12.55 -21.96 7.37
N ILE A 31 12.43 -21.09 6.38
CA ILE A 31 13.54 -20.64 5.55
C ILE A 31 14.12 -19.35 6.17
N LYS A 32 15.41 -19.41 6.48
CA LYS A 32 16.14 -18.25 7.03
C LYS A 32 16.25 -17.16 5.95
N ASN A 33 16.01 -15.93 6.35
CA ASN A 33 16.13 -14.78 5.47
C ASN A 33 16.56 -13.53 6.25
N ILE A 34 17.12 -12.57 5.54
CA ILE A 34 17.55 -11.27 6.06
C ILE A 34 16.94 -10.20 5.18
N ILE A 35 16.38 -9.16 5.78
CA ILE A 35 15.88 -7.98 5.06
C ILE A 35 16.91 -6.86 5.22
N ILE A 36 17.31 -6.27 4.11
CA ILE A 36 18.15 -5.07 4.08
C ILE A 36 17.26 -3.88 3.66
N GLU A 37 17.16 -2.88 4.52
CA GLU A 37 16.40 -1.67 4.29
C GLU A 37 17.34 -0.46 4.26
N LYS A 38 17.16 0.41 3.27
CA LYS A 38 17.95 1.63 3.11
C LYS A 38 17.65 2.67 4.20
N GLN A 39 16.40 2.70 4.65
CA GLN A 39 15.95 3.68 5.63
C GLN A 39 16.00 3.10 7.05
N ASN A 40 15.97 3.97 8.04
CA ASN A 40 15.97 3.58 9.46
C ASN A 40 14.63 3.00 9.95
N LYS A 41 13.59 3.00 9.11
CA LYS A 41 12.25 2.45 9.41
C LYS A 41 11.75 1.62 8.25
N CYS A 42 11.15 0.49 8.54
CA CYS A 42 10.45 -0.35 7.57
C CYS A 42 9.06 0.23 7.22
N GLY A 43 8.43 -0.32 6.19
CA GLY A 43 7.07 0.02 5.75
C GLY A 43 6.99 0.57 4.32
N GLY A 44 8.07 1.15 3.78
CA GLY A 44 8.07 1.71 2.42
C GLY A 44 7.02 2.80 2.27
N LEU A 45 6.16 2.70 1.25
CA LEU A 45 5.06 3.64 1.01
C LEU A 45 3.93 3.54 2.05
N LEU A 46 3.86 2.44 2.81
CA LEU A 46 2.86 2.28 3.89
C LEU A 46 3.25 2.99 5.18
N LYS A 47 4.36 3.71 5.19
CA LYS A 47 4.74 4.49 6.36
C LYS A 47 3.86 5.72 6.50
N SER A 48 3.69 6.11 7.76
CA SER A 48 3.12 7.40 8.11
C SER A 48 4.22 8.30 8.69
N PHE A 49 4.03 9.59 8.60
CA PHE A 49 4.85 10.59 9.25
C PHE A 49 3.98 11.55 10.08
N LYS A 50 4.58 12.17 11.06
CA LYS A 50 3.87 13.05 11.99
C LYS A 50 4.35 14.49 11.81
N ILE A 51 3.38 15.39 11.68
CA ILE A 51 3.62 16.84 11.72
C ILE A 51 2.77 17.40 12.87
N LYS A 52 3.41 17.87 13.92
CA LYS A 52 2.75 18.29 15.18
C LYS A 52 1.86 17.16 15.72
N GLN A 53 0.56 17.40 15.89
CA GLN A 53 -0.42 16.40 16.34
C GLN A 53 -1.02 15.55 15.23
N TYR A 54 -0.78 15.90 13.96
CA TYR A 54 -1.37 15.21 12.81
C TYR A 54 -0.48 14.10 12.30
N VAL A 55 -1.09 13.01 11.88
CA VAL A 55 -0.44 11.87 11.23
C VAL A 55 -0.86 11.84 9.77
N PHE A 56 0.12 11.77 8.88
CA PHE A 56 -0.06 11.70 7.44
C PHE A 56 0.55 10.41 6.92
N ASP A 57 -0.12 9.78 5.99
CA ASP A 57 0.44 8.64 5.27
C ASP A 57 1.27 9.11 4.08
N HIS A 58 2.36 8.39 3.78
CA HIS A 58 3.15 8.66 2.58
C HIS A 58 2.36 8.40 1.30
N PHE A 59 1.42 7.48 1.37
CA PHE A 59 0.53 7.13 0.27
C PHE A 59 -0.82 6.66 0.80
N ILE A 60 -1.86 6.75 -0.01
CA ILE A 60 -3.21 6.31 0.38
C ILE A 60 -3.22 4.79 0.61
N HIS A 61 -3.66 4.38 1.80
CA HIS A 61 -3.69 2.98 2.23
C HIS A 61 -5.12 2.44 2.24
N ILE A 62 -5.68 2.20 1.07
CA ILE A 62 -6.99 1.54 0.95
C ILE A 62 -6.75 0.12 0.46
N SER A 63 -7.18 -0.87 1.24
CA SER A 63 -7.11 -2.27 0.83
C SER A 63 -8.42 -2.71 0.19
N HIS A 64 -8.32 -3.14 -1.06
CA HIS A 64 -9.40 -3.81 -1.78
C HIS A 64 -9.26 -5.33 -1.73
N ALA A 65 -8.91 -5.89 -0.57
CA ALA A 65 -8.66 -7.31 -0.42
C ALA A 65 -9.90 -8.15 -0.73
N LYS A 66 -9.96 -8.72 -1.93
CA LYS A 66 -11.00 -9.70 -2.33
C LYS A 66 -10.63 -11.12 -1.93
N ASN A 67 -9.34 -11.43 -1.90
CA ASN A 67 -8.81 -12.76 -1.60
C ASN A 67 -8.90 -13.04 -0.08
N ARG A 68 -9.29 -14.29 0.28
CA ARG A 68 -9.42 -14.75 1.67
C ARG A 68 -8.10 -14.66 2.45
N ILE A 69 -6.97 -14.99 1.81
CA ILE A 69 -5.65 -14.94 2.46
C ILE A 69 -5.30 -13.50 2.82
N ALA A 70 -5.47 -12.57 1.88
CA ALA A 70 -5.24 -11.15 2.13
C ALA A 70 -6.16 -10.58 3.22
N LYS A 71 -7.46 -10.93 3.20
CA LYS A 71 -8.41 -10.54 4.27
C LYS A 71 -7.98 -11.01 5.64
N ASN A 72 -7.55 -12.28 5.75
CA ASN A 72 -7.10 -12.84 7.02
C ASN A 72 -5.79 -12.18 7.48
N PHE A 73 -4.88 -11.89 6.56
CA PHE A 73 -3.65 -11.17 6.87
C PHE A 73 -3.94 -9.78 7.44
N PHE A 74 -4.81 -9.00 6.79
CA PHE A 74 -5.18 -7.67 7.28
C PHE A 74 -5.91 -7.74 8.64
N LYS A 75 -6.81 -8.69 8.84
CA LYS A 75 -7.49 -8.88 10.12
C LYS A 75 -6.53 -9.20 11.26
N ALA A 76 -5.46 -9.95 10.98
CA ALA A 76 -4.46 -10.33 11.97
C ALA A 76 -3.43 -9.23 12.26
N SER A 77 -3.23 -8.28 11.33
CA SER A 77 -2.14 -7.32 11.42
C SER A 77 -2.48 -6.03 12.13
N ALA A 78 -3.73 -5.56 12.08
CA ALA A 78 -4.15 -4.30 12.70
C ALA A 78 -5.67 -4.21 12.88
N LYS A 79 -6.13 -3.24 13.68
CA LYS A 79 -7.53 -2.83 13.67
C LYS A 79 -7.87 -2.25 12.30
N ASN A 80 -8.81 -2.87 11.61
CA ASN A 80 -9.27 -2.43 10.31
C ASN A 80 -10.62 -1.76 10.46
N PHE A 81 -10.82 -0.65 9.77
CA PHE A 81 -12.08 0.04 9.67
C PHE A 81 -12.59 -0.11 8.23
N LEU A 82 -13.87 -0.47 8.11
CA LEU A 82 -14.52 -0.40 6.82
C LEU A 82 -14.86 1.07 6.57
N ILE A 83 -14.33 1.62 5.48
CA ILE A 83 -14.64 2.97 5.04
C ILE A 83 -15.30 2.90 3.67
N ASN A 84 -16.21 3.82 3.43
CA ASN A 84 -16.76 4.07 2.09
C ASN A 84 -16.22 5.43 1.61
N PRO A 85 -15.02 5.47 1.06
CA PRO A 85 -14.39 6.71 0.66
C PRO A 85 -15.15 7.33 -0.51
N ARG A 86 -15.37 8.63 -0.45
CA ARG A 86 -15.82 9.44 -1.60
C ARG A 86 -14.70 10.41 -1.96
N PRO A 87 -13.64 9.93 -2.62
CA PRO A 87 -12.54 10.79 -2.99
C PRO A 87 -13.00 11.78 -4.06
N ASN A 88 -12.61 13.03 -3.91
CA ASN A 88 -12.85 14.09 -4.88
C ASN A 88 -11.51 14.65 -5.33
N ASN A 89 -11.49 15.19 -6.53
CA ASN A 89 -10.33 15.84 -7.11
C ASN A 89 -10.59 17.34 -7.19
N LEU A 90 -9.63 18.13 -6.74
CA LEU A 90 -9.69 19.58 -6.87
C LEU A 90 -9.01 19.99 -8.18
N TYR A 91 -9.79 20.54 -9.10
CA TYR A 91 -9.28 21.12 -10.34
C TYR A 91 -9.65 22.62 -10.37
N LYS A 92 -8.63 23.49 -10.33
CA LYS A 92 -8.84 24.92 -10.08
C LYS A 92 -9.66 25.08 -8.80
N ASN A 93 -10.81 25.67 -8.84
CA ASN A 93 -11.69 25.85 -7.67
C ASN A 93 -12.92 24.94 -7.70
N LEU A 94 -12.93 23.89 -8.53
CA LEU A 94 -14.02 22.95 -8.66
C LEU A 94 -13.65 21.60 -8.05
N TRP A 95 -14.56 21.06 -7.24
CA TRP A 95 -14.47 19.69 -6.75
C TRP A 95 -15.12 18.76 -7.77
N ILE A 96 -14.37 17.81 -8.28
CA ILE A 96 -14.80 16.82 -9.25
C ILE A 96 -14.78 15.46 -8.59
N ASP A 97 -15.86 14.70 -8.69
CA ASP A 97 -15.95 13.36 -8.15
C ASP A 97 -14.89 12.43 -8.75
N HIS A 98 -14.42 11.49 -7.97
CA HIS A 98 -13.54 10.45 -8.46
C HIS A 98 -14.38 9.39 -9.24
N SER A 99 -13.99 8.95 -10.37
CA SER A 99 -12.78 9.19 -11.16
C SER A 99 -12.99 10.38 -12.09
N PRO A 100 -12.09 11.36 -12.16
CA PRO A 100 -12.33 12.59 -12.91
C PRO A 100 -12.59 12.35 -14.39
N GLN A 101 -12.07 11.25 -14.97
CA GLN A 101 -12.28 10.89 -16.36
C GLN A 101 -13.77 10.67 -16.72
N PHE A 102 -14.59 10.28 -15.74
CA PHE A 102 -16.03 10.04 -15.92
C PHE A 102 -16.89 11.20 -15.43
N HIS A 103 -16.32 12.16 -14.72
CA HIS A 103 -17.05 13.24 -14.06
C HIS A 103 -16.60 14.63 -14.55
N LEU A 104 -16.37 14.78 -15.86
CA LEU A 104 -15.93 16.03 -16.47
C LEU A 104 -17.09 17.02 -16.69
N PHE A 105 -18.30 16.69 -16.30
CA PHE A 105 -19.49 17.52 -16.52
C PHE A 105 -19.36 18.97 -16.03
N PRO A 106 -18.74 19.25 -14.86
CA PRO A 106 -18.58 20.62 -14.37
C PRO A 106 -17.62 21.48 -15.20
N LEU A 107 -16.84 20.90 -16.11
CA LEU A 107 -15.87 21.61 -16.93
C LEU A 107 -16.52 22.15 -18.20
N ASN A 108 -16.05 23.30 -18.67
CA ASN A 108 -16.45 23.82 -19.97
C ASN A 108 -15.85 22.98 -21.12
N LEU A 109 -16.37 23.15 -22.34
CA LEU A 109 -15.97 22.32 -23.48
C LEU A 109 -14.49 22.40 -23.82
N ILE A 110 -13.89 23.59 -23.72
CA ILE A 110 -12.47 23.81 -24.01
C ILE A 110 -11.59 23.04 -22.99
N GLU A 111 -11.97 23.03 -21.74
CA GLU A 111 -11.25 22.32 -20.69
C GLU A 111 -11.38 20.78 -20.83
N LYS A 112 -12.55 20.30 -21.28
CA LYS A 112 -12.75 18.86 -21.56
C LYS A 112 -11.85 18.34 -22.70
N ILE A 113 -11.53 19.17 -23.68
CA ILE A 113 -10.68 18.80 -24.82
C ILE A 113 -9.18 18.78 -24.42
N LYS A 114 -8.79 19.51 -23.38
CA LYS A 114 -7.39 19.63 -22.94
C LYS A 114 -6.94 18.54 -21.97
N ILE A 115 -7.86 17.70 -21.50
CA ILE A 115 -7.62 16.57 -20.61
C ILE A 115 -7.52 15.27 -21.40
#